data_8a25c4accfe392733a05002b4921c9a8
#
_entry.id   8a25c4accfe392733a05002b4921c9a8
#
_cell.length_a   1.000
_cell.length_b   1.000
_cell.length_c   1.000
_cell.angle_alpha   90.00
_cell.angle_beta   90.00
_cell.angle_gamma   90.00
#
_symmetry.space_group_name_H-M   'P 1'
#
loop_
_entity.id
_entity.type
_entity.pdbx_description
1 polymer ?
#
loop_
_entity_poly.entity_id
_entity_poly.type
_entity_poly.pdbx_seq_one_letter_code
_entity_poly.pdbx_strand_id
1 'polypeptide(L)'
;MREMILCKLGEVVLKGLNRRSFEDKLIGNLRRRTAKCGSFRIYSKQSTIYVEPVNDESDLAAAYAACKQVFGVIAVSRALPCEKDVQAIIRTAKDYLAPEFARAKDFKVESKRADKTFPLTSIQLSQQVGGALHQAFPRCAVNVHDPELTVFIEIRDDAAYVHGPAEAGAGGLPIGMGGSAVSLLSGGIDSPVASYMMAKRGVSLEMVHFFSPPYTSDAAKEKVLELAQLLTPWCGRLTVHIVPFTEIQEQIRMNCPEDHFTLIMRRFMMRLAQRVADEVRAKALVTGECLGQVASQTMEALRVSEDVAELPVLRPLIGMDKEEIIRISRKIGTFDTSILPYEDCCTVFTPRHPKTKPHVEEVRELEAVLDIDALCDRAMAGRERVRIKL
;
A
#
# COMPACT_ATOMS: atom_id res chain seq x y z
N MET A 1 31.13 9.73 10.43
CA MET A 1 29.73 9.26 10.63
C MET A 1 29.18 8.88 9.26
N ARG A 2 28.26 7.88 9.18
CA ARG A 2 27.68 7.40 7.91
C ARG A 2 26.37 8.08 7.60
N GLU A 3 26.07 8.28 6.31
CA GLU A 3 24.75 8.70 5.86
C GLU A 3 23.68 7.68 6.29
N MET A 4 22.48 8.15 6.64
CA MET A 4 21.36 7.33 7.07
C MET A 4 20.04 7.85 6.57
N ILE A 5 18.97 7.07 6.74
CA ILE A 5 17.62 7.46 6.33
C ILE A 5 16.81 7.85 7.57
N LEU A 6 16.13 8.98 7.49
CA LEU A 6 15.16 9.45 8.46
C LEU A 6 13.75 9.24 7.92
N CYS A 7 12.95 8.41 8.59
CA CYS A 7 11.54 8.18 8.25
C CYS A 7 10.66 8.92 9.26
N LYS A 8 9.90 9.90 8.79
CA LYS A 8 8.94 10.66 9.63
C LYS A 8 7.63 9.89 9.74
N LEU A 9 7.09 9.85 10.96
CA LEU A 9 5.85 9.17 11.27
C LEU A 9 4.65 10.06 10.92
N GLY A 10 3.60 9.43 10.36
CA GLY A 10 2.31 10.07 10.08
C GLY A 10 1.31 9.88 11.20
N GLU A 11 0.14 9.30 10.88
CA GLU A 11 -0.96 9.04 11.82
C GLU A 11 -0.54 8.23 13.07
N VAL A 12 0.58 7.53 13.00
CA VAL A 12 1.13 6.74 14.11
C VAL A 12 1.36 7.58 15.36
N VAL A 13 1.75 8.86 15.22
CA VAL A 13 1.97 9.76 16.38
C VAL A 13 0.68 10.08 17.14
N LEU A 14 -0.49 9.91 16.50
CA LEU A 14 -1.81 10.20 17.07
C LEU A 14 -2.40 9.02 17.85
N LYS A 15 -1.68 7.88 17.97
CA LYS A 15 -2.22 6.64 18.55
C LYS A 15 -2.18 6.56 20.08
N GLY A 16 -1.86 7.66 20.76
CA GLY A 16 -1.87 7.74 22.23
C GLY A 16 -1.09 6.60 22.87
N LEU A 17 -1.69 5.90 23.81
CA LEU A 17 -1.07 4.79 24.55
C LEU A 17 -0.63 3.60 23.67
N ASN A 18 -1.26 3.42 22.50
CA ASN A 18 -0.94 2.35 21.55
C ASN A 18 0.23 2.70 20.62
N ARG A 19 0.76 3.91 20.68
CA ARG A 19 1.78 4.42 19.77
C ARG A 19 2.99 3.49 19.67
N ARG A 20 3.49 2.99 20.80
CA ARG A 20 4.65 2.09 20.83
C ARG A 20 4.43 0.82 20.01
N SER A 21 3.25 0.19 20.13
CA SER A 21 2.90 -1.00 19.34
C SER A 21 2.89 -0.72 17.83
N PHE A 22 2.39 0.47 17.42
CA PHE A 22 2.42 0.89 16.02
C PHE A 22 3.85 1.15 15.53
N GLU A 23 4.70 1.79 16.33
CA GLU A 23 6.11 2.03 16.00
C GLU A 23 6.89 0.72 15.88
N ASP A 24 6.72 -0.23 16.82
CA ASP A 24 7.37 -1.54 16.79
C ASP A 24 6.95 -2.33 15.53
N LYS A 25 5.65 -2.27 15.17
CA LYS A 25 5.15 -2.90 13.94
C LYS A 25 5.76 -2.26 12.70
N LEU A 26 5.85 -0.94 12.67
CA LEU A 26 6.46 -0.20 11.56
C LEU A 26 7.95 -0.52 11.40
N ILE A 27 8.70 -0.58 12.50
CA ILE A 27 10.10 -1.01 12.52
C ILE A 27 10.23 -2.42 11.94
N GLY A 28 9.36 -3.35 12.35
CA GLY A 28 9.31 -4.70 11.80
C GLY A 28 9.02 -4.73 10.29
N ASN A 29 8.12 -3.85 9.81
CA ASN A 29 7.83 -3.72 8.38
C ASN A 29 9.04 -3.16 7.61
N LEU A 30 9.68 -2.11 8.13
CA LEU A 30 10.90 -1.53 7.54
C LEU A 30 12.03 -2.54 7.48
N ARG A 31 12.30 -3.31 8.55
CA ARG A 31 13.32 -4.37 8.56
C ARG A 31 13.10 -5.39 7.46
N ARG A 32 11.85 -5.85 7.26
CA ARG A 32 11.53 -6.78 6.18
C ARG A 32 11.75 -6.18 4.80
N ARG A 33 11.40 -4.90 4.62
CA ARG A 33 11.52 -4.21 3.33
C ARG A 33 12.96 -3.91 2.95
N THR A 34 13.80 -3.57 3.92
CA THR A 34 15.22 -3.25 3.67
C THR A 34 16.16 -4.46 3.72
N ALA A 35 15.65 -5.64 4.08
CA ALA A 35 16.48 -6.85 4.26
C ALA A 35 17.27 -7.26 2.99
N LYS A 36 16.73 -6.98 1.79
CA LYS A 36 17.44 -7.24 0.53
C LYS A 36 18.45 -6.16 0.15
N CYS A 37 18.43 -5.01 0.84
CA CYS A 37 19.32 -3.88 0.56
C CYS A 37 20.59 -3.90 1.43
N GLY A 38 20.73 -4.86 2.34
CA GLY A 38 21.87 -4.98 3.24
C GLY A 38 21.47 -5.00 4.72
N SER A 39 22.44 -4.73 5.59
CA SER A 39 22.27 -4.75 7.06
C SER A 39 22.04 -3.34 7.59
N PHE A 40 20.90 -3.14 8.25
CA PHE A 40 20.52 -1.84 8.83
C PHE A 40 20.11 -1.97 10.29
N ARG A 41 20.59 -1.03 11.11
CA ARG A 41 20.07 -0.79 12.44
C ARG A 41 18.86 0.12 12.36
N ILE A 42 17.66 -0.38 12.74
CA ILE A 42 16.41 0.37 12.65
C ILE A 42 15.82 0.56 14.03
N TYR A 43 15.62 1.82 14.43
CA TYR A 43 15.11 2.20 15.74
C TYR A 43 14.28 3.48 15.67
N SER A 44 13.39 3.69 16.66
CA SER A 44 12.59 4.91 16.80
C SER A 44 13.12 5.79 17.90
N LYS A 45 13.23 7.08 17.65
CA LYS A 45 13.55 8.11 18.62
C LYS A 45 12.88 9.42 18.25
N GLN A 46 12.21 10.08 19.19
CA GLN A 46 11.60 11.40 19.03
C GLN A 46 10.72 11.52 17.77
N SER A 47 9.77 10.55 17.58
CA SER A 47 8.84 10.51 16.43
C SER A 47 9.49 10.38 15.05
N THR A 48 10.72 9.89 15.02
CA THR A 48 11.44 9.60 13.77
C THR A 48 11.99 8.18 13.87
N ILE A 49 11.87 7.40 12.80
CA ILE A 49 12.57 6.13 12.68
C ILE A 49 13.84 6.36 11.87
N TYR A 50 14.94 5.88 12.44
CA TYR A 50 16.27 5.93 11.87
C TYR A 50 16.58 4.59 11.22
N VAL A 51 17.06 4.61 9.98
CA VAL A 51 17.55 3.45 9.24
C VAL A 51 19.02 3.70 8.94
N GLU A 52 19.88 3.14 9.78
CA GLU A 52 21.32 3.35 9.80
C GLU A 52 22.04 2.13 9.19
N PRO A 53 22.87 2.30 8.14
CA PRO A 53 23.64 1.19 7.60
C PRO A 53 24.69 0.70 8.60
N VAL A 54 24.76 -0.62 8.78
CA VAL A 54 25.72 -1.25 9.72
C VAL A 54 27.11 -1.29 9.08
N ASN A 55 27.20 -1.48 7.77
CA ASN A 55 28.42 -1.57 7.02
C ASN A 55 28.33 -0.81 5.69
N ASP A 56 29.44 -0.71 4.94
CA ASP A 56 29.53 0.00 3.67
C ASP A 56 28.97 -0.82 2.49
N GLU A 57 28.65 -2.11 2.69
CA GLU A 57 28.04 -2.99 1.70
C GLU A 57 26.53 -2.77 1.58
N SER A 58 25.93 -2.03 2.52
CA SER A 58 24.49 -1.76 2.54
C SER A 58 24.13 -0.74 1.45
N ASP A 59 23.21 -1.12 0.56
CA ASP A 59 22.66 -0.24 -0.47
C ASP A 59 21.65 0.73 0.13
N LEU A 60 22.14 1.91 0.52
CA LEU A 60 21.32 2.96 1.12
C LEU A 60 20.30 3.54 0.12
N ALA A 61 20.62 3.54 -1.20
CA ALA A 61 19.71 4.07 -2.22
C ALA A 61 18.50 3.16 -2.40
N ALA A 62 18.73 1.85 -2.51
CA ALA A 62 17.64 0.87 -2.55
C ALA A 62 16.82 0.86 -1.26
N ALA A 63 17.47 0.96 -0.08
CA ALA A 63 16.78 1.06 1.20
C ALA A 63 15.91 2.33 1.29
N TYR A 64 16.40 3.46 0.78
CA TYR A 64 15.66 4.72 0.72
C TYR A 64 14.39 4.58 -0.13
N ALA A 65 14.51 4.01 -1.33
CA ALA A 65 13.37 3.73 -2.20
C ALA A 65 12.36 2.78 -1.54
N ALA A 66 12.85 1.73 -0.86
CA ALA A 66 12.02 0.79 -0.13
C ALA A 66 11.26 1.46 1.04
N CYS A 67 11.90 2.34 1.80
CA CYS A 67 11.28 3.07 2.92
C CYS A 67 10.11 3.96 2.47
N LYS A 68 10.19 4.56 1.27
CA LYS A 68 9.09 5.38 0.72
C LYS A 68 7.80 4.60 0.45
N GLN A 69 7.89 3.28 0.28
CA GLN A 69 6.73 2.42 0.01
C GLN A 69 6.15 1.76 1.28
N VAL A 70 6.70 2.04 2.47
CA VAL A 70 6.22 1.44 3.72
C VAL A 70 5.12 2.30 4.33
N PHE A 71 3.93 1.71 4.49
CA PHE A 71 2.80 2.39 5.15
C PHE A 71 3.11 2.71 6.61
N GLY A 72 2.76 3.93 7.02
CA GLY A 72 3.10 4.53 8.30
C GLY A 72 4.19 5.62 8.20
N VAL A 73 4.94 5.64 7.10
CA VAL A 73 5.98 6.64 6.80
C VAL A 73 5.39 7.72 5.90
N ILE A 74 5.39 8.99 6.35
CA ILE A 74 4.84 10.11 5.55
C ILE A 74 5.91 10.87 4.77
N ALA A 75 7.14 10.87 5.26
CA ALA A 75 8.25 11.53 4.59
C ALA A 75 9.57 10.81 4.90
N VAL A 76 10.47 10.82 3.93
CA VAL A 76 11.76 10.15 4.00
C VAL A 76 12.84 11.13 3.54
N SER A 77 13.92 11.25 4.30
CA SER A 77 15.11 12.03 3.92
C SER A 77 16.38 11.24 4.16
N ARG A 78 17.40 11.50 3.34
CA ARG A 78 18.76 11.08 3.63
C ARG A 78 19.40 12.17 4.49
N ALA A 79 20.12 11.78 5.53
CA ALA A 79 20.75 12.71 6.45
C ALA A 79 22.17 12.26 6.84
N LEU A 80 23.05 13.21 6.95
CA LEU A 80 24.39 12.98 7.47
C LEU A 80 24.45 13.48 8.93
N PRO A 81 24.70 12.58 9.93
CA PRO A 81 24.89 12.99 11.30
C PRO A 81 26.28 13.66 11.49
N CYS A 82 26.34 14.61 12.41
CA CYS A 82 27.57 15.26 12.82
C CYS A 82 27.54 15.64 14.31
N GLU A 83 28.65 16.09 14.84
CA GLU A 83 28.75 16.59 16.21
C GLU A 83 27.81 17.79 16.41
N LYS A 84 27.32 17.95 17.66
CA LYS A 84 26.48 19.10 18.06
C LYS A 84 27.33 20.36 18.28
N ASP A 85 28.08 20.72 17.25
CA ASP A 85 28.90 21.91 17.17
C ASP A 85 28.61 22.68 15.90
N VAL A 86 28.51 24.02 15.99
CA VAL A 86 28.12 24.87 14.86
C VAL A 86 29.09 24.75 13.68
N GLN A 87 30.39 24.65 13.96
CA GLN A 87 31.39 24.53 12.91
C GLN A 87 31.36 23.16 12.23
N ALA A 88 31.10 22.10 13.01
CA ALA A 88 30.90 20.76 12.47
C ALA A 88 29.63 20.72 11.60
N ILE A 89 28.54 21.33 12.01
CA ILE A 89 27.30 21.45 11.24
C ILE A 89 27.53 22.20 9.92
N ILE A 90 28.23 23.34 9.97
CA ILE A 90 28.56 24.14 8.77
C ILE A 90 29.40 23.33 7.78
N ARG A 91 30.48 22.67 8.27
CA ARG A 91 31.32 21.81 7.41
C ARG A 91 30.50 20.72 6.76
N THR A 92 29.73 19.99 7.57
CA THR A 92 28.88 18.90 7.08
C THR A 92 27.86 19.39 6.06
N ALA A 93 27.22 20.54 6.29
CA ALA A 93 26.25 21.09 5.33
C ALA A 93 26.91 21.51 4.01
N LYS A 94 28.11 22.11 4.05
CA LYS A 94 28.87 22.49 2.87
C LYS A 94 29.27 21.28 2.02
N ASP A 95 29.81 20.25 2.67
CA ASP A 95 30.35 19.09 1.96
C ASP A 95 29.24 18.17 1.46
N TYR A 96 28.26 17.89 2.31
CA TYR A 96 27.19 16.93 2.02
C TYR A 96 26.17 17.44 1.00
N LEU A 97 25.82 18.73 1.05
CA LEU A 97 24.82 19.33 0.17
C LEU A 97 25.41 20.12 -1.02
N ALA A 98 26.73 20.04 -1.25
CA ALA A 98 27.38 20.69 -2.39
C ALA A 98 26.72 20.36 -3.74
N PRO A 99 26.31 19.09 -4.03
CA PRO A 99 25.63 18.77 -5.29
C PRO A 99 24.27 19.46 -5.45
N GLU A 100 23.52 19.64 -4.36
CA GLU A 100 22.23 20.34 -4.34
C GLU A 100 22.42 21.84 -4.57
N PHE A 101 23.42 22.45 -3.91
CA PHE A 101 23.78 23.87 -4.12
C PHE A 101 24.23 24.15 -5.53
N ALA A 102 24.86 23.19 -6.21
CA ALA A 102 25.28 23.36 -7.61
C ALA A 102 24.10 23.44 -8.58
N ARG A 103 22.90 22.97 -8.18
CA ARG A 103 21.70 22.95 -9.02
C ARG A 103 20.68 24.02 -8.65
N ALA A 104 20.63 24.40 -7.35
CA ALA A 104 19.65 25.35 -6.84
C ALA A 104 20.06 26.79 -7.13
N LYS A 105 19.09 27.64 -7.47
CA LYS A 105 19.28 29.08 -7.64
C LYS A 105 19.27 29.82 -6.32
N ASP A 106 18.46 29.32 -5.39
CA ASP A 106 18.31 29.94 -4.09
C ASP A 106 18.04 28.88 -2.99
N PHE A 107 18.25 29.29 -1.73
CA PHE A 107 18.11 28.40 -0.58
C PHE A 107 17.66 29.11 0.68
N LYS A 108 17.18 28.31 1.62
CA LYS A 108 17.05 28.69 3.05
C LYS A 108 17.58 27.59 3.97
N VAL A 109 17.82 27.97 5.23
CA VAL A 109 18.14 27.01 6.29
C VAL A 109 17.01 26.99 7.31
N GLU A 110 16.52 25.79 7.63
CA GLU A 110 15.56 25.56 8.70
C GLU A 110 16.17 24.65 9.78
N SER A 111 16.23 25.16 11.02
CA SER A 111 16.77 24.39 12.15
C SER A 111 15.66 24.01 13.12
N LYS A 112 15.69 22.78 13.61
CA LYS A 112 14.81 22.27 14.66
C LYS A 112 15.65 21.73 15.82
N ARG A 113 15.27 22.08 17.06
CA ARG A 113 15.96 21.60 18.26
C ARG A 113 15.01 20.78 19.12
N ALA A 114 15.27 19.49 19.24
CA ALA A 114 14.70 18.66 20.31
C ALA A 114 15.52 18.81 21.59
N ASP A 115 16.85 18.85 21.49
CA ASP A 115 17.74 19.17 22.60
C ASP A 115 17.74 20.67 22.87
N LYS A 116 17.18 21.05 24.03
CA LYS A 116 17.09 22.45 24.50
C LYS A 116 18.38 22.96 25.14
N THR A 117 19.33 22.08 25.42
CA THR A 117 20.65 22.45 26.03
C THR A 117 21.63 22.97 24.96
N PHE A 118 21.37 22.81 23.69
CA PHE A 118 22.18 23.37 22.61
C PHE A 118 22.20 24.91 22.70
N PRO A 119 23.39 25.55 22.63
CA PRO A 119 23.56 26.97 23.03
C PRO A 119 22.79 27.96 22.16
N LEU A 120 22.57 27.67 20.87
CA LEU A 120 21.85 28.56 19.95
C LEU A 120 20.37 28.21 19.87
N THR A 121 19.52 29.21 19.70
CA THR A 121 18.12 29.00 19.29
C THR A 121 18.07 28.48 17.85
N SER A 122 16.91 27.91 17.44
CA SER A 122 16.74 27.45 16.06
C SER A 122 16.95 28.59 15.04
N ILE A 123 16.47 29.77 15.35
CA ILE A 123 16.63 30.96 14.49
C ILE A 123 18.10 31.36 14.38
N GLN A 124 18.82 31.47 15.50
CA GLN A 124 20.23 31.83 15.50
C GLN A 124 21.08 30.79 14.75
N LEU A 125 20.79 29.49 14.91
CA LEU A 125 21.46 28.42 14.21
C LEU A 125 21.22 28.53 12.69
N SER A 126 19.96 28.74 12.28
CA SER A 126 19.63 28.92 10.85
C SER A 126 20.33 30.13 10.24
N GLN A 127 20.44 31.24 10.98
CA GLN A 127 21.13 32.45 10.52
C GLN A 127 22.63 32.24 10.38
N GLN A 128 23.30 31.63 11.38
CA GLN A 128 24.75 31.39 11.33
C GLN A 128 25.12 30.40 10.21
N VAL A 129 24.40 29.29 10.11
CA VAL A 129 24.65 28.29 9.06
C VAL A 129 24.30 28.87 7.69
N GLY A 130 23.18 29.58 7.57
CA GLY A 130 22.77 30.23 6.31
C GLY A 130 23.79 31.25 5.81
N GLY A 131 24.33 32.11 6.69
CA GLY A 131 25.38 33.04 6.36
C GLY A 131 26.67 32.34 5.88
N ALA A 132 27.10 31.29 6.56
CA ALA A 132 28.27 30.50 6.17
C ALA A 132 28.09 29.77 4.82
N LEU A 133 26.87 29.26 4.56
CA LEU A 133 26.55 28.59 3.28
C LEU A 133 26.47 29.61 2.14
N HIS A 134 25.91 30.80 2.36
CA HIS A 134 25.89 31.86 1.37
C HIS A 134 27.32 32.30 0.96
N GLN A 135 28.21 32.41 1.95
CA GLN A 135 29.65 32.72 1.63
C GLN A 135 30.31 31.59 0.84
N ALA A 136 29.99 30.33 1.12
CA ALA A 136 30.56 29.18 0.44
C ALA A 136 29.98 28.97 -0.98
N PHE A 137 28.70 29.31 -1.16
CA PHE A 137 27.98 29.16 -2.44
C PHE A 137 27.42 30.49 -2.94
N PRO A 138 28.25 31.47 -3.32
CA PRO A 138 27.79 32.84 -3.63
C PRO A 138 26.89 32.93 -4.88
N ARG A 139 26.80 31.86 -5.68
CA ARG A 139 25.89 31.79 -6.84
C ARG A 139 24.48 31.40 -6.44
N CYS A 140 24.28 30.86 -5.24
CA CYS A 140 22.99 30.46 -4.70
C CYS A 140 22.49 31.57 -3.76
N ALA A 141 21.39 32.25 -4.12
CA ALA A 141 20.85 33.36 -3.36
C ALA A 141 20.11 32.87 -2.09
N VAL A 142 19.97 33.74 -1.10
CA VAL A 142 19.12 33.42 0.07
C VAL A 142 17.70 33.82 -0.21
N ASN A 143 16.76 32.86 -0.14
CA ASN A 143 15.31 33.09 -0.30
C ASN A 143 14.56 32.41 0.84
N VAL A 144 14.06 33.18 1.80
CA VAL A 144 13.38 32.64 3.00
C VAL A 144 11.90 32.31 2.77
N HIS A 145 11.31 32.74 1.66
CA HIS A 145 9.89 32.56 1.38
C HIS A 145 9.62 31.30 0.56
N ASP A 146 10.18 31.20 -0.63
CA ASP A 146 9.94 30.10 -1.58
C ASP A 146 11.25 29.64 -2.24
N PRO A 147 12.14 28.96 -1.48
CA PRO A 147 13.45 28.52 -1.99
C PRO A 147 13.35 27.24 -2.81
N GLU A 148 14.21 27.10 -3.81
CA GLU A 148 14.42 25.82 -4.52
C GLU A 148 15.06 24.76 -3.60
N LEU A 149 15.95 25.17 -2.66
CA LEU A 149 16.61 24.28 -1.71
C LEU A 149 16.32 24.71 -0.27
N THR A 150 15.77 23.81 0.55
CA THR A 150 15.75 23.99 2.00
C THR A 150 16.75 23.03 2.65
N VAL A 151 17.72 23.61 3.35
CA VAL A 151 18.67 22.87 4.18
C VAL A 151 18.07 22.69 5.56
N PHE A 152 17.89 21.46 5.99
CA PHE A 152 17.37 21.12 7.32
C PHE A 152 18.49 20.75 8.29
N ILE A 153 18.42 21.31 9.49
CA ILE A 153 19.32 20.97 10.62
C ILE A 153 18.45 20.51 11.78
N GLU A 154 18.60 19.27 12.21
CA GLU A 154 17.88 18.74 13.35
C GLU A 154 18.86 18.47 14.50
N ILE A 155 18.80 19.27 15.57
CA ILE A 155 19.57 19.03 16.80
C ILE A 155 18.79 18.07 17.68
N ARG A 156 19.34 16.87 17.86
CA ARG A 156 18.80 15.79 18.69
C ARG A 156 19.67 15.58 19.92
N ASP A 157 19.30 14.65 20.81
CA ASP A 157 20.04 14.41 22.04
C ASP A 157 21.47 13.90 21.79
N ASP A 158 21.65 13.08 20.75
CA ASP A 158 22.87 12.33 20.42
C ASP A 158 23.75 12.98 19.34
N ALA A 159 23.15 13.69 18.38
CA ALA A 159 23.86 14.27 17.25
C ALA A 159 23.08 15.44 16.64
N ALA A 160 23.73 16.18 15.76
CA ALA A 160 23.08 17.04 14.77
C ALA A 160 22.95 16.26 13.46
N TYR A 161 21.83 16.46 12.75
CA TYR A 161 21.52 15.82 11.46
C TYR A 161 21.32 16.90 10.40
N VAL A 162 22.09 16.81 9.34
CA VAL A 162 22.00 17.71 8.18
C VAL A 162 21.36 16.96 7.01
N HIS A 163 20.33 17.53 6.42
CA HIS A 163 19.67 16.92 5.25
C HIS A 163 19.02 17.97 4.34
N GLY A 164 18.77 17.59 3.09
CA GLY A 164 17.95 18.33 2.14
C GLY A 164 16.45 18.09 2.35
N PRO A 165 15.61 18.48 1.37
CA PRO A 165 14.19 18.24 1.38
C PRO A 165 13.85 16.76 1.55
N ALA A 166 12.76 16.48 2.29
CA ALA A 166 12.25 15.13 2.42
C ALA A 166 11.33 14.79 1.24
N GLU A 167 11.39 13.56 0.75
CA GLU A 167 10.44 13.03 -0.22
C GLU A 167 9.21 12.42 0.47
N ALA A 168 8.07 12.47 -0.22
CA ALA A 168 6.83 11.90 0.28
C ALA A 168 6.93 10.37 0.42
N GLY A 169 6.51 9.85 1.56
CA GLY A 169 6.32 8.42 1.81
C GLY A 169 4.90 7.95 1.51
N ALA A 170 4.64 6.66 1.74
CA ALA A 170 3.35 6.03 1.46
C ALA A 170 2.19 6.54 2.34
N GLY A 171 2.49 7.10 3.53
CA GLY A 171 1.47 7.50 4.51
C GLY A 171 0.73 6.31 5.11
N GLY A 172 -0.46 6.54 5.64
CA GLY A 172 -1.32 5.49 6.19
C GLY A 172 -0.84 4.89 7.52
N LEU A 173 -1.19 3.62 7.75
CA LEU A 173 -0.89 2.87 8.97
C LEU A 173 -0.04 1.62 8.68
N PRO A 174 0.82 1.20 9.62
CA PRO A 174 1.62 -0.01 9.44
C PRO A 174 0.75 -1.26 9.22
N ILE A 175 1.07 -2.05 8.19
CA ILE A 175 0.36 -3.31 7.90
C ILE A 175 0.41 -4.24 9.12
N GLY A 176 -0.74 -4.84 9.41
CA GLY A 176 -0.97 -5.71 10.56
C GLY A 176 -1.48 -4.98 11.81
N MET A 177 -1.75 -3.67 11.72
CA MET A 177 -2.39 -2.90 12.80
C MET A 177 -3.90 -2.68 12.55
N GLY A 178 -4.38 -2.90 11.34
CA GLY A 178 -5.79 -2.77 10.95
C GLY A 178 -6.55 -4.11 10.89
N GLY A 179 -6.00 -5.19 11.47
CA GLY A 179 -6.58 -6.53 11.35
C GLY A 179 -6.21 -7.23 10.05
N SER A 180 -6.98 -8.25 9.67
CA SER A 180 -6.79 -9.03 8.44
C SER A 180 -8.08 -9.13 7.63
N ALA A 181 -7.96 -9.19 6.31
CA ALA A 181 -9.10 -9.36 5.40
C ALA A 181 -8.72 -10.26 4.22
N VAL A 182 -9.75 -10.85 3.59
CA VAL A 182 -9.61 -11.55 2.31
C VAL A 182 -10.06 -10.62 1.20
N SER A 183 -9.17 -10.37 0.23
CA SER A 183 -9.46 -9.53 -0.93
C SER A 183 -9.69 -10.36 -2.17
N LEU A 184 -10.81 -10.12 -2.86
CA LEU A 184 -11.11 -10.75 -4.13
C LEU A 184 -10.24 -10.08 -5.21
N LEU A 185 -9.25 -10.82 -5.73
CA LEU A 185 -8.29 -10.32 -6.72
C LEU A 185 -8.62 -10.84 -8.11
N SER A 186 -8.86 -9.95 -9.04
CA SER A 186 -9.08 -10.22 -10.47
C SER A 186 -7.94 -9.66 -11.32
N GLY A 187 -7.92 -9.97 -12.61
CA GLY A 187 -6.98 -9.41 -13.58
C GLY A 187 -7.28 -7.95 -13.97
N GLY A 188 -8.36 -7.35 -13.46
CA GLY A 188 -8.76 -5.97 -13.76
C GLY A 188 -8.00 -4.91 -12.95
N ILE A 189 -8.28 -3.64 -13.26
CA ILE A 189 -7.63 -2.47 -12.64
C ILE A 189 -8.07 -2.27 -11.18
N ASP A 190 -9.32 -2.59 -10.86
CA ASP A 190 -9.99 -2.13 -9.63
C ASP A 190 -9.55 -2.93 -8.39
N SER A 191 -9.49 -4.26 -8.48
CA SER A 191 -9.19 -5.11 -7.32
C SER A 191 -7.77 -4.94 -6.75
N PRO A 192 -6.70 -4.71 -7.56
CA PRO A 192 -5.40 -4.34 -7.03
C PRO A 192 -5.41 -3.00 -6.28
N VAL A 193 -6.12 -2.01 -6.80
CA VAL A 193 -6.26 -0.70 -6.15
C VAL A 193 -7.03 -0.80 -4.84
N ALA A 194 -8.11 -1.57 -4.80
CA ALA A 194 -8.86 -1.84 -3.56
C ALA A 194 -7.97 -2.47 -2.49
N SER A 195 -7.18 -3.48 -2.87
CA SER A 195 -6.22 -4.16 -1.99
C SER A 195 -5.18 -3.19 -1.44
N TYR A 196 -4.59 -2.36 -2.29
CA TYR A 196 -3.65 -1.30 -1.89
C TYR A 196 -4.28 -0.33 -0.88
N MET A 197 -5.49 0.13 -1.13
CA MET A 197 -6.18 1.09 -0.24
C MET A 197 -6.44 0.51 1.14
N MET A 198 -6.82 -0.78 1.23
CA MET A 198 -7.01 -1.44 2.51
C MET A 198 -5.68 -1.71 3.22
N ALA A 199 -4.64 -2.13 2.51
CA ALA A 199 -3.30 -2.28 3.06
C ALA A 199 -2.76 -0.95 3.62
N LYS A 200 -3.05 0.19 2.95
CA LYS A 200 -2.72 1.54 3.42
C LYS A 200 -3.39 1.88 4.76
N ARG A 201 -4.52 1.25 5.10
CA ARG A 201 -5.17 1.37 6.42
C ARG A 201 -4.66 0.36 7.45
N GLY A 202 -3.56 -0.32 7.13
CA GLY A 202 -2.89 -1.25 8.05
C GLY A 202 -3.45 -2.67 8.01
N VAL A 203 -4.36 -2.99 7.07
CA VAL A 203 -4.95 -4.33 6.93
C VAL A 203 -3.94 -5.30 6.32
N SER A 204 -3.77 -6.47 6.95
CA SER A 204 -3.06 -7.60 6.35
C SER A 204 -4.00 -8.33 5.40
N LEU A 205 -3.54 -8.66 4.19
CA LEU A 205 -4.40 -9.24 3.16
C LEU A 205 -3.98 -10.67 2.81
N GLU A 206 -5.00 -11.53 2.66
CA GLU A 206 -4.96 -12.76 1.87
C GLU A 206 -5.79 -12.50 0.59
N MET A 207 -5.42 -13.13 -0.53
CA MET A 207 -6.08 -12.91 -1.81
C MET A 207 -6.85 -14.14 -2.25
N VAL A 208 -8.03 -13.96 -2.83
CA VAL A 208 -8.81 -15.03 -3.50
C VAL A 208 -8.97 -14.66 -4.96
N HIS A 209 -8.61 -15.60 -5.84
CA HIS A 209 -8.84 -15.54 -7.28
C HIS A 209 -9.67 -16.72 -7.73
N PHE A 210 -10.65 -16.49 -8.60
CA PHE A 210 -11.51 -17.52 -9.18
C PHE A 210 -11.02 -17.87 -10.59
N PHE A 211 -10.73 -19.14 -10.82
CA PHE A 211 -10.15 -19.62 -12.06
C PHE A 211 -11.07 -20.66 -12.74
N SER A 212 -11.37 -20.45 -14.01
CA SER A 212 -12.40 -21.22 -14.74
C SER A 212 -11.84 -21.85 -16.02
N PRO A 213 -10.89 -22.81 -15.95
CA PRO A 213 -10.43 -23.54 -17.12
C PRO A 213 -11.57 -24.44 -17.66
N PRO A 214 -11.73 -24.64 -18.99
CA PRO A 214 -10.89 -24.10 -20.08
C PRO A 214 -11.33 -22.70 -20.55
N TYR A 215 -12.34 -22.08 -19.93
CA TYR A 215 -12.90 -20.80 -20.37
C TYR A 215 -11.96 -19.63 -20.09
N THR A 216 -11.15 -19.69 -19.02
CA THR A 216 -10.06 -18.75 -18.78
C THR A 216 -8.71 -19.46 -19.00
N SER A 217 -7.75 -18.74 -19.58
CA SER A 217 -6.44 -19.27 -19.92
C SER A 217 -5.48 -19.28 -18.70
N ASP A 218 -4.44 -20.12 -18.77
CA ASP A 218 -3.34 -20.06 -17.78
C ASP A 218 -2.66 -18.68 -17.77
N ALA A 219 -2.58 -17.99 -18.92
CA ALA A 219 -2.08 -16.63 -19.01
C ALA A 219 -2.92 -15.62 -18.20
N ALA A 220 -4.23 -15.82 -18.08
CA ALA A 220 -5.09 -15.03 -17.21
C ALA A 220 -4.76 -15.27 -15.71
N LYS A 221 -4.50 -16.52 -15.32
CA LYS A 221 -4.03 -16.88 -13.97
C LYS A 221 -2.66 -16.26 -13.68
N GLU A 222 -1.71 -16.36 -14.61
CA GLU A 222 -0.37 -15.76 -14.48
C GLU A 222 -0.43 -14.24 -14.33
N LYS A 223 -1.28 -13.56 -15.10
CA LYS A 223 -1.54 -12.12 -14.97
C LYS A 223 -1.95 -11.74 -13.54
N VAL A 224 -2.83 -12.50 -12.92
CA VAL A 224 -3.28 -12.24 -11.53
C VAL A 224 -2.16 -12.48 -10.53
N LEU A 225 -1.34 -13.50 -10.73
CA LEU A 225 -0.16 -13.75 -9.88
C LEU A 225 0.89 -12.63 -10.03
N GLU A 226 1.08 -12.10 -11.24
CA GLU A 226 1.93 -10.94 -11.49
C GLU A 226 1.38 -9.68 -10.79
N LEU A 227 0.08 -9.42 -10.87
CA LEU A 227 -0.56 -8.33 -10.11
C LEU A 227 -0.36 -8.47 -8.61
N ALA A 228 -0.48 -9.69 -8.08
CA ALA A 228 -0.18 -9.96 -6.68
C ALA A 228 1.31 -9.70 -6.35
N GLN A 229 2.24 -10.04 -7.26
CA GLN A 229 3.66 -9.74 -7.10
C GLN A 229 3.92 -8.23 -7.09
N LEU A 230 3.30 -7.45 -7.99
CA LEU A 230 3.39 -5.99 -8.05
C LEU A 230 2.80 -5.30 -6.80
N LEU A 231 1.88 -5.96 -6.11
CA LEU A 231 1.31 -5.47 -4.84
C LEU A 231 2.22 -5.72 -3.63
N THR A 232 3.17 -6.67 -3.69
CA THR A 232 4.01 -7.00 -2.52
C THR A 232 4.84 -5.84 -1.96
N PRO A 233 5.35 -4.88 -2.76
CA PRO A 233 6.01 -3.68 -2.24
C PRO A 233 5.14 -2.87 -1.28
N TRP A 234 3.83 -2.87 -1.49
CA TRP A 234 2.84 -2.12 -0.73
C TRP A 234 2.16 -2.98 0.35
N CYS A 235 1.69 -4.17 -0.01
CA CYS A 235 0.89 -5.03 0.87
C CYS A 235 1.72 -5.99 1.73
N GLY A 236 3.02 -6.11 1.49
CA GLY A 236 3.87 -7.11 2.11
C GLY A 236 3.71 -8.49 1.46
N ARG A 237 4.01 -9.54 2.22
CA ARG A 237 3.81 -10.93 1.73
C ARG A 237 2.34 -11.21 1.54
N LEU A 238 2.01 -11.86 0.42
CA LEU A 238 0.65 -12.24 0.08
C LEU A 238 0.56 -13.75 -0.14
N THR A 239 -0.60 -14.33 0.16
CA THR A 239 -1.00 -15.66 -0.30
C THR A 239 -2.17 -15.47 -1.24
N VAL A 240 -2.11 -16.07 -2.42
CA VAL A 240 -3.22 -16.11 -3.38
C VAL A 240 -3.85 -17.50 -3.32
N HIS A 241 -5.14 -17.55 -2.97
CA HIS A 241 -5.98 -18.73 -3.01
C HIS A 241 -6.65 -18.78 -4.38
N ILE A 242 -6.23 -19.72 -5.23
CA ILE A 242 -6.80 -19.93 -6.56
C ILE A 242 -7.87 -20.99 -6.42
N VAL A 243 -9.12 -20.58 -6.59
CA VAL A 243 -10.31 -21.42 -6.41
C VAL A 243 -10.84 -21.85 -7.78
N PRO A 244 -10.93 -23.15 -8.09
CA PRO A 244 -11.56 -23.63 -9.33
C PRO A 244 -13.03 -23.26 -9.33
N PHE A 245 -13.49 -22.67 -10.42
CA PHE A 245 -14.83 -22.05 -10.44
C PHE A 245 -15.71 -22.50 -11.61
N THR A 246 -15.16 -23.30 -12.54
CA THR A 246 -15.82 -23.78 -13.76
C THR A 246 -17.12 -24.51 -13.47
N GLU A 247 -17.10 -25.50 -12.57
CA GLU A 247 -18.27 -26.30 -12.24
C GLU A 247 -19.43 -25.44 -11.72
N ILE A 248 -19.13 -24.48 -10.86
CA ILE A 248 -20.14 -23.54 -10.33
C ILE A 248 -20.76 -22.74 -11.48
N GLN A 249 -19.96 -22.20 -12.38
CA GLN A 249 -20.47 -21.43 -13.51
C GLN A 249 -21.34 -22.27 -14.44
N GLU A 250 -20.95 -23.53 -14.74
CA GLU A 250 -21.73 -24.44 -15.56
C GLU A 250 -23.05 -24.81 -14.89
N GLN A 251 -23.06 -25.07 -13.60
CA GLN A 251 -24.30 -25.36 -12.86
C GLN A 251 -25.25 -24.15 -12.83
N ILE A 252 -24.74 -22.94 -12.64
CA ILE A 252 -25.54 -21.72 -12.71
C ILE A 252 -26.14 -21.58 -14.14
N ARG A 253 -25.32 -21.75 -15.17
CA ARG A 253 -25.75 -21.63 -16.58
C ARG A 253 -26.83 -22.63 -16.95
N MET A 254 -26.75 -23.86 -16.46
CA MET A 254 -27.70 -24.93 -16.76
C MET A 254 -29.02 -24.81 -16.00
N ASN A 255 -29.01 -24.27 -14.80
CA ASN A 255 -30.14 -24.37 -13.88
C ASN A 255 -30.78 -23.03 -13.49
N CYS A 256 -30.11 -21.89 -13.76
CA CYS A 256 -30.60 -20.58 -13.38
C CYS A 256 -30.88 -19.69 -14.59
N PRO A 257 -31.77 -18.66 -14.47
CA PRO A 257 -32.04 -17.71 -15.55
C PRO A 257 -30.79 -16.92 -15.97
N GLU A 258 -30.61 -16.70 -17.28
CA GLU A 258 -29.46 -16.03 -17.85
C GLU A 258 -29.25 -14.61 -17.30
N ASP A 259 -30.30 -13.84 -17.11
CA ASP A 259 -30.24 -12.46 -16.64
C ASP A 259 -29.79 -12.35 -15.17
N HIS A 260 -29.89 -13.41 -14.38
CA HIS A 260 -29.44 -13.53 -12.98
C HIS A 260 -28.06 -14.21 -12.84
N PHE A 261 -27.47 -14.71 -13.93
CA PHE A 261 -26.23 -15.45 -13.89
C PHE A 261 -25.12 -14.73 -13.10
N THR A 262 -24.85 -13.48 -13.44
CA THR A 262 -23.79 -12.70 -12.78
C THR A 262 -24.05 -12.49 -11.29
N LEU A 263 -25.29 -12.30 -10.89
CA LEU A 263 -25.68 -12.09 -9.48
C LEU A 263 -25.43 -13.36 -8.65
N ILE A 264 -25.93 -14.51 -9.14
CA ILE A 264 -25.75 -15.80 -8.46
C ILE A 264 -24.27 -16.18 -8.40
N MET A 265 -23.55 -15.99 -9.52
CA MET A 265 -22.11 -16.20 -9.60
C MET A 265 -21.35 -15.39 -8.51
N ARG A 266 -21.68 -14.10 -8.36
CA ARG A 266 -21.07 -13.25 -7.32
C ARG A 266 -21.40 -13.71 -5.91
N ARG A 267 -22.58 -14.21 -5.66
CA ARG A 267 -22.95 -14.81 -4.37
C ARG A 267 -22.07 -16.02 -4.05
N PHE A 268 -21.79 -16.90 -5.02
CA PHE A 268 -20.83 -18.00 -4.83
C PHE A 268 -19.42 -17.48 -4.54
N MET A 269 -18.96 -16.46 -5.25
CA MET A 269 -17.65 -15.84 -4.97
C MET A 269 -17.57 -15.31 -3.54
N MET A 270 -18.62 -14.67 -3.04
CA MET A 270 -18.69 -14.16 -1.66
C MET A 270 -18.68 -15.30 -0.64
N ARG A 271 -19.44 -16.38 -0.86
CA ARG A 271 -19.44 -17.57 0.02
C ARG A 271 -18.07 -18.24 0.09
N LEU A 272 -17.41 -18.41 -1.05
CA LEU A 272 -16.06 -18.98 -1.13
C LEU A 272 -15.01 -18.08 -0.47
N ALA A 273 -15.11 -16.77 -0.68
CA ALA A 273 -14.24 -15.80 0.00
C ALA A 273 -14.46 -15.81 1.51
N GLN A 274 -15.73 -15.96 1.98
CA GLN A 274 -16.07 -16.13 3.39
C GLN A 274 -15.43 -17.40 3.97
N ARG A 275 -15.54 -18.56 3.29
CA ARG A 275 -14.90 -19.80 3.73
C ARG A 275 -13.37 -19.70 3.84
N VAL A 276 -12.73 -19.00 2.90
CA VAL A 276 -11.29 -18.70 3.00
C VAL A 276 -11.02 -17.79 4.20
N ALA A 277 -11.86 -16.76 4.41
CA ALA A 277 -11.70 -15.82 5.52
C ALA A 277 -11.80 -16.52 6.88
N ASP A 278 -12.73 -17.46 7.03
CA ASP A 278 -12.90 -18.27 8.25
C ASP A 278 -11.66 -19.11 8.55
N GLU A 279 -11.11 -19.80 7.52
CA GLU A 279 -9.88 -20.60 7.68
C GLU A 279 -8.69 -19.75 8.12
N VAL A 280 -8.51 -18.57 7.53
CA VAL A 280 -7.37 -17.67 7.85
C VAL A 280 -7.68 -16.71 9.00
N ARG A 281 -8.88 -16.80 9.57
CA ARG A 281 -9.39 -15.95 10.66
C ARG A 281 -9.38 -14.47 10.31
N ALA A 282 -9.64 -14.14 9.05
CA ALA A 282 -9.84 -12.78 8.61
C ALA A 282 -11.13 -12.17 9.21
N LYS A 283 -11.21 -10.84 9.23
CA LYS A 283 -12.32 -10.11 9.89
C LYS A 283 -13.15 -9.29 8.90
N ALA A 284 -12.81 -9.32 7.62
CA ALA A 284 -13.56 -8.65 6.57
C ALA A 284 -13.25 -9.27 5.21
N LEU A 285 -14.14 -9.03 4.24
CA LEU A 285 -13.90 -9.24 2.82
C LEU A 285 -13.63 -7.89 2.16
N VAL A 286 -12.84 -7.89 1.07
CA VAL A 286 -12.54 -6.68 0.29
C VAL A 286 -12.87 -6.94 -1.16
N THR A 287 -13.63 -6.04 -1.78
CA THR A 287 -13.94 -6.10 -3.21
C THR A 287 -13.54 -4.82 -3.93
N GLY A 288 -13.23 -4.91 -5.22
CA GLY A 288 -12.93 -3.77 -6.09
C GLY A 288 -14.18 -3.14 -6.72
N GLU A 289 -15.36 -3.29 -6.10
CA GLU A 289 -16.62 -2.77 -6.63
C GLU A 289 -16.68 -1.24 -6.54
N CYS A 290 -17.20 -0.63 -7.64
CA CYS A 290 -17.47 0.79 -7.74
C CYS A 290 -18.93 0.98 -8.17
N LEU A 291 -19.66 1.90 -7.54
CA LEU A 291 -21.07 2.09 -7.78
C LEU A 291 -21.32 2.57 -9.24
N GLY A 292 -22.22 1.87 -9.96
CA GLY A 292 -22.66 2.27 -11.30
C GLY A 292 -21.64 2.04 -12.42
N GLN A 293 -20.51 1.38 -12.18
CA GLN A 293 -19.49 1.12 -13.20
C GLN A 293 -19.95 0.04 -14.21
N VAL A 294 -20.63 -0.99 -13.75
CA VAL A 294 -21.23 -2.06 -14.56
C VAL A 294 -22.61 -2.44 -14.04
N ALA A 295 -23.39 -3.17 -14.82
CA ALA A 295 -24.77 -3.55 -14.49
C ALA A 295 -24.92 -4.31 -13.16
N SER A 296 -23.91 -5.06 -12.75
CA SER A 296 -23.88 -5.79 -11.47
C SER A 296 -23.39 -4.95 -10.27
N GLN A 297 -23.18 -3.65 -10.44
CA GLN A 297 -22.73 -2.73 -9.41
C GLN A 297 -23.75 -1.62 -9.11
N THR A 298 -25.03 -1.95 -9.17
CA THR A 298 -26.12 -1.14 -8.63
C THR A 298 -26.26 -1.36 -7.12
N MET A 299 -26.95 -0.47 -6.40
CA MET A 299 -27.20 -0.63 -4.97
C MET A 299 -27.89 -1.96 -4.65
N GLU A 300 -28.88 -2.32 -5.47
CA GLU A 300 -29.63 -3.56 -5.32
C GLU A 300 -28.76 -4.79 -5.58
N ALA A 301 -27.94 -4.77 -6.64
CA ALA A 301 -27.03 -5.87 -6.97
C ALA A 301 -25.92 -6.05 -5.89
N LEU A 302 -25.40 -4.96 -5.34
CA LEU A 302 -24.44 -5.00 -4.23
C LEU A 302 -25.06 -5.61 -2.99
N ARG A 303 -26.30 -5.25 -2.64
CA ARG A 303 -27.03 -5.85 -1.52
C ARG A 303 -27.24 -7.35 -1.71
N VAL A 304 -27.63 -7.77 -2.92
CA VAL A 304 -27.85 -9.20 -3.25
C VAL A 304 -26.56 -10.00 -3.12
N SER A 305 -25.42 -9.48 -3.61
CA SER A 305 -24.15 -10.19 -3.50
C SER A 305 -23.60 -10.23 -2.07
N GLU A 306 -23.84 -9.19 -1.27
CA GLU A 306 -23.40 -9.12 0.14
C GLU A 306 -24.26 -9.97 1.09
N ASP A 307 -25.50 -10.24 0.74
CA ASP A 307 -26.47 -10.97 1.55
C ASP A 307 -25.99 -12.35 2.07
N VAL A 308 -25.03 -12.95 1.41
CA VAL A 308 -24.45 -14.26 1.77
C VAL A 308 -23.14 -14.15 2.56
N ALA A 309 -22.68 -12.97 2.86
CA ALA A 309 -21.46 -12.73 3.63
C ALA A 309 -21.83 -12.41 5.10
N GLU A 310 -21.20 -13.10 6.04
CA GLU A 310 -21.33 -12.82 7.47
C GLU A 310 -20.34 -11.75 7.94
N LEU A 311 -19.19 -11.66 7.29
CA LEU A 311 -18.17 -10.66 7.56
C LEU A 311 -18.48 -9.34 6.85
N PRO A 312 -18.06 -8.19 7.40
CA PRO A 312 -18.18 -6.91 6.72
C PRO A 312 -17.50 -6.94 5.34
N VAL A 313 -18.20 -6.44 4.31
CA VAL A 313 -17.65 -6.28 2.96
C VAL A 313 -17.18 -4.86 2.76
N LEU A 314 -15.87 -4.68 2.66
CA LEU A 314 -15.22 -3.40 2.48
C LEU A 314 -15.06 -3.09 0.99
N ARG A 315 -15.58 -1.94 0.56
CA ARG A 315 -15.56 -1.46 -0.83
C ARG A 315 -14.84 -0.13 -0.91
N PRO A 316 -13.50 -0.12 -0.88
CA PRO A 316 -12.74 1.14 -0.81
C PRO A 316 -12.90 2.03 -2.05
N LEU A 317 -13.39 1.49 -3.17
CA LEU A 317 -13.57 2.22 -4.43
C LEU A 317 -15.01 2.68 -4.67
N ILE A 318 -15.93 2.43 -3.75
CA ILE A 318 -17.38 2.54 -4.00
C ILE A 318 -17.83 3.90 -4.54
N GLY A 319 -17.19 4.98 -4.15
CA GLY A 319 -17.50 6.36 -4.57
C GLY A 319 -16.44 6.99 -5.48
N MET A 320 -15.52 6.22 -6.03
CA MET A 320 -14.44 6.72 -6.89
C MET A 320 -14.84 6.65 -8.37
N ASP A 321 -14.40 7.61 -9.16
CA ASP A 321 -14.51 7.52 -10.61
C ASP A 321 -13.35 6.67 -11.22
N LYS A 322 -13.50 6.30 -12.50
CA LYS A 322 -12.52 5.43 -13.16
C LYS A 322 -11.14 6.07 -13.29
N GLU A 323 -11.07 7.38 -13.49
CA GLU A 323 -9.81 8.11 -13.63
C GLU A 323 -9.04 8.17 -12.31
N GLU A 324 -9.74 8.33 -11.19
CA GLU A 324 -9.12 8.26 -9.86
C GLU A 324 -8.49 6.89 -9.60
N ILE A 325 -9.20 5.81 -9.96
CA ILE A 325 -8.73 4.43 -9.81
C ILE A 325 -7.51 4.19 -10.72
N ILE A 326 -7.57 4.61 -12.00
CA ILE A 326 -6.45 4.48 -12.94
C ILE A 326 -5.21 5.23 -12.44
N ARG A 327 -5.37 6.43 -11.88
CA ARG A 327 -4.26 7.20 -11.31
C ARG A 327 -3.55 6.44 -10.20
N ILE A 328 -4.32 5.79 -9.31
CA ILE A 328 -3.75 4.96 -8.24
C ILE A 328 -3.10 3.71 -8.83
N SER A 329 -3.73 3.03 -9.78
CA SER A 329 -3.18 1.84 -10.44
C SER A 329 -1.82 2.12 -11.10
N ARG A 330 -1.67 3.26 -11.78
CA ARG A 330 -0.38 3.71 -12.34
C ARG A 330 0.64 3.98 -11.24
N LYS A 331 0.24 4.65 -10.16
CA LYS A 331 1.12 4.94 -9.02
C LYS A 331 1.67 3.66 -8.37
N ILE A 332 0.89 2.62 -8.27
CA ILE A 332 1.30 1.35 -7.64
C ILE A 332 1.92 0.35 -8.63
N GLY A 333 1.97 0.70 -9.92
CA GLY A 333 2.61 -0.09 -10.97
C GLY A 333 1.80 -1.28 -11.47
N THR A 334 0.47 -1.32 -11.20
CA THR A 334 -0.39 -2.44 -11.63
C THR A 334 -1.12 -2.18 -12.94
N PHE A 335 -1.14 -0.94 -13.46
CA PHE A 335 -1.94 -0.55 -14.61
C PHE A 335 -1.61 -1.35 -15.86
N ASP A 336 -0.34 -1.41 -16.25
CA ASP A 336 0.08 -2.01 -17.52
C ASP A 336 -0.21 -3.51 -17.57
N THR A 337 -0.01 -4.23 -16.46
CA THR A 337 -0.39 -5.64 -16.35
C THR A 337 -1.92 -5.80 -16.35
N SER A 338 -2.66 -4.90 -15.67
CA SER A 338 -4.13 -4.98 -15.59
C SER A 338 -4.84 -4.86 -16.94
N ILE A 339 -4.27 -4.11 -17.89
CA ILE A 339 -4.88 -3.89 -19.24
C ILE A 339 -4.51 -4.97 -20.26
N LEU A 340 -3.69 -5.98 -19.89
CA LEU A 340 -3.40 -7.10 -20.78
C LEU A 340 -4.71 -7.83 -21.16
N PRO A 341 -4.88 -8.27 -22.44
CA PRO A 341 -6.12 -8.77 -23.00
C PRO A 341 -6.42 -10.23 -22.60
N TYR A 342 -6.34 -10.55 -21.32
CA TYR A 342 -6.72 -11.86 -20.78
C TYR A 342 -8.02 -11.73 -19.99
N GLU A 343 -9.01 -12.54 -20.32
CA GLU A 343 -10.34 -12.48 -19.71
C GLU A 343 -10.37 -13.09 -18.32
N ASP A 344 -11.13 -12.45 -17.42
CA ASP A 344 -11.46 -12.96 -16.09
C ASP A 344 -12.68 -13.90 -16.14
N CYS A 345 -12.84 -14.73 -15.13
CA CYS A 345 -13.98 -15.62 -14.98
C CYS A 345 -15.34 -14.89 -15.02
N CYS A 346 -15.40 -13.61 -14.64
CA CYS A 346 -16.62 -12.82 -14.64
C CYS A 346 -17.14 -12.45 -16.04
N THR A 347 -16.31 -12.53 -17.08
CA THR A 347 -16.67 -12.16 -18.46
C THR A 347 -17.08 -13.36 -19.32
N VAL A 348 -16.80 -14.58 -18.87
CA VAL A 348 -16.99 -15.83 -19.63
C VAL A 348 -18.46 -16.06 -20.05
N PHE A 349 -19.40 -15.82 -19.15
CA PHE A 349 -20.83 -16.04 -19.38
C PHE A 349 -21.66 -14.77 -19.09
N THR A 350 -21.26 -13.66 -19.71
CA THR A 350 -21.96 -12.39 -19.49
C THR A 350 -23.36 -12.43 -20.14
N PRO A 351 -24.45 -12.18 -19.36
CA PRO A 351 -25.81 -12.15 -19.89
C PRO A 351 -26.00 -10.98 -20.85
N ARG A 352 -26.82 -11.18 -21.88
CA ARG A 352 -27.18 -10.12 -22.87
C ARG A 352 -27.96 -8.97 -22.21
N HIS A 353 -28.84 -9.32 -21.25
CA HIS A 353 -29.69 -8.37 -20.53
C HIS A 353 -29.61 -8.64 -19.04
N PRO A 354 -28.54 -8.16 -18.34
CA PRO A 354 -28.37 -8.42 -16.92
C PRO A 354 -29.43 -7.71 -16.07
N LYS A 355 -29.91 -8.37 -15.03
CA LYS A 355 -30.84 -7.80 -14.06
C LYS A 355 -30.15 -6.72 -13.24
N THR A 356 -30.58 -5.46 -13.38
CA THR A 356 -29.98 -4.30 -12.69
C THR A 356 -30.68 -3.93 -11.39
N LYS A 357 -31.92 -4.37 -11.18
CA LYS A 357 -32.70 -4.15 -9.95
C LYS A 357 -33.21 -5.48 -9.38
N PRO A 358 -32.30 -6.35 -8.92
CA PRO A 358 -32.69 -7.63 -8.32
C PRO A 358 -33.26 -7.44 -6.92
N HIS A 359 -34.12 -8.37 -6.48
CA HIS A 359 -34.52 -8.51 -5.09
C HIS A 359 -33.80 -9.70 -4.44
N VAL A 360 -33.46 -9.58 -3.16
CA VAL A 360 -32.71 -10.64 -2.43
C VAL A 360 -33.48 -11.94 -2.42
N GLU A 361 -34.78 -11.88 -2.13
CA GLU A 361 -35.69 -13.03 -2.05
C GLU A 361 -35.79 -13.75 -3.39
N GLU A 362 -35.95 -12.99 -4.50
CA GLU A 362 -35.99 -13.53 -5.86
C GLU A 362 -34.70 -14.33 -6.17
N VAL A 363 -33.54 -13.76 -5.85
CA VAL A 363 -32.26 -14.44 -6.14
C VAL A 363 -32.03 -15.65 -5.25
N ARG A 364 -32.46 -15.61 -3.98
CA ARG A 364 -32.43 -16.79 -3.07
C ARG A 364 -33.28 -17.94 -3.61
N GLU A 365 -34.47 -17.66 -4.12
CA GLU A 365 -35.34 -18.67 -4.74
C GLU A 365 -34.73 -19.27 -6.00
N LEU A 366 -34.15 -18.43 -6.85
CA LEU A 366 -33.50 -18.86 -8.09
C LEU A 366 -32.24 -19.71 -7.87
N GLU A 367 -31.46 -19.42 -6.84
CA GLU A 367 -30.25 -20.21 -6.55
C GLU A 367 -30.54 -21.49 -5.75
N ALA A 368 -31.74 -21.62 -5.15
CA ALA A 368 -32.10 -22.77 -4.31
C ALA A 368 -32.16 -24.11 -5.08
N VAL A 369 -32.18 -24.07 -6.40
CA VAL A 369 -32.10 -25.28 -7.26
C VAL A 369 -30.69 -25.88 -7.29
N LEU A 370 -29.68 -25.14 -6.82
CA LEU A 370 -28.28 -25.55 -6.79
C LEU A 370 -27.92 -26.15 -5.43
N ASP A 371 -27.13 -27.23 -5.45
CA ASP A 371 -26.51 -27.75 -4.24
C ASP A 371 -25.30 -26.86 -3.85
N ILE A 372 -25.61 -25.72 -3.21
CA ILE A 372 -24.67 -24.64 -2.90
C ILE A 372 -23.50 -25.16 -2.06
N ASP A 373 -23.79 -25.96 -1.02
CA ASP A 373 -22.75 -26.44 -0.10
C ASP A 373 -21.82 -27.43 -0.77
N ALA A 374 -22.35 -28.42 -1.49
CA ALA A 374 -21.54 -29.38 -2.20
C ALA A 374 -20.67 -28.74 -3.30
N LEU A 375 -21.21 -27.73 -4.01
CA LEU A 375 -20.43 -26.97 -5.00
C LEU A 375 -19.29 -26.18 -4.35
N CYS A 376 -19.57 -25.50 -3.26
CA CYS A 376 -18.55 -24.77 -2.52
C CYS A 376 -17.49 -25.71 -1.90
N ASP A 377 -17.90 -26.87 -1.36
CA ASP A 377 -16.97 -27.86 -0.79
C ASP A 377 -15.99 -28.40 -1.83
N ARG A 378 -16.47 -28.75 -3.02
CA ARG A 378 -15.61 -29.19 -4.13
C ARG A 378 -14.68 -28.10 -4.61
N ALA A 379 -15.15 -26.88 -4.74
CA ALA A 379 -14.32 -25.74 -5.12
C ALA A 379 -13.22 -25.45 -4.08
N MET A 380 -13.56 -25.52 -2.79
CA MET A 380 -12.57 -25.35 -1.71
C MET A 380 -11.57 -26.51 -1.63
N ALA A 381 -12.00 -27.75 -1.90
CA ALA A 381 -11.12 -28.93 -1.94
C ALA A 381 -10.10 -28.84 -3.09
N GLY A 382 -10.50 -28.28 -4.24
CA GLY A 382 -9.64 -28.07 -5.41
C GLY A 382 -8.75 -26.82 -5.36
N ARG A 383 -8.80 -26.04 -4.28
CA ARG A 383 -8.10 -24.77 -4.15
C ARG A 383 -6.58 -24.95 -4.08
N GLU A 384 -5.86 -24.17 -4.91
CA GLU A 384 -4.40 -24.01 -4.86
C GLU A 384 -4.02 -22.80 -3.98
N ARG A 385 -2.89 -22.90 -3.26
CA ARG A 385 -2.34 -21.77 -2.46
C ARG A 385 -0.97 -21.39 -2.99
N VAL A 386 -0.84 -20.18 -3.51
CA VAL A 386 0.41 -19.64 -4.04
C VAL A 386 0.92 -18.55 -3.11
N ARG A 387 2.12 -18.74 -2.56
CA ARG A 387 2.77 -17.74 -1.69
C ARG A 387 3.60 -16.79 -2.54
N ILE A 388 3.24 -15.52 -2.52
CA ILE A 388 3.93 -14.44 -3.21
C ILE A 388 4.93 -13.80 -2.24
N LYS A 389 6.22 -13.88 -2.58
CA LYS A 389 7.32 -13.33 -1.76
C LYS A 389 7.68 -11.92 -2.24
N LEU A 390 8.11 -11.07 -1.32
CA LEU A 390 8.73 -9.78 -1.63
C LEU A 390 10.00 -9.95 -2.47
#